data_7883bf7e7ed504450550430770726e98
#
_entry.id   7883bf7e7ed504450550430770726e98
#
_cell.length_a   1.000
_cell.length_b   1.000
_cell.length_c   1.000
_cell.angle_alpha   90.00
_cell.angle_beta   90.00
_cell.angle_gamma   90.00
#
_symmetry.space_group_name_H-M   'P 1'
#
loop_
_entity.id
_entity.type
_entity.pdbx_description
1 polymer ?
#
loop_
_entity_poly.entity_id
_entity_poly.type
_entity_poly.pdbx_seq_one_letter_code
_entity_poly.pdbx_strand_id
1 'polypeptide(L)'
;MAVRFIQGGFMGLTSVSGNTITIDVIPSKRRGEGMGFYGLTINLAMSLAPLVAVGLYDRHGFFWIIGVALAIALVGIGSVGLIRYPKREKVPRPAFSLDRFILVKGLPAALAYLLVAIPYGMLLSFVVLYGKEIEVPNPGYFFICMAIGVGTARLISGRLVDHGKIHVVSIVSLVSLAISFSVFATVHTSFVFFACAL
;
A
#
# COMPACT_ATOMS: atom_id res chain seq x y z
N MET A 1 -24.09 -0.07 4.09
CA MET A 1 -23.15 0.79 4.88
C MET A 1 -22.52 -0.01 6.03
N ALA A 2 -23.31 -0.62 6.95
CA ALA A 2 -22.79 -1.35 8.11
C ALA A 2 -21.75 -2.44 7.79
N VAL A 3 -22.00 -3.28 6.78
CA VAL A 3 -21.07 -4.35 6.35
C VAL A 3 -19.71 -3.79 5.91
N ARG A 4 -19.69 -2.66 5.20
CA ARG A 4 -18.43 -2.01 4.78
C ARG A 4 -17.65 -1.43 5.94
N PHE A 5 -18.34 -0.90 6.96
CA PHE A 5 -17.71 -0.41 8.18
C PHE A 5 -17.03 -1.54 8.95
N ILE A 6 -17.75 -2.66 9.13
CA ILE A 6 -17.21 -3.85 9.81
C ILE A 6 -16.01 -4.43 9.02
N GLN A 7 -16.13 -4.53 7.69
CA GLN A 7 -15.04 -4.97 6.82
C GLN A 7 -13.79 -4.08 6.94
N GLY A 8 -13.97 -2.75 7.00
CA GLY A 8 -12.88 -1.80 7.20
C GLY A 8 -12.18 -2.00 8.54
N GLY A 9 -12.93 -2.25 9.63
CA GLY A 9 -12.37 -2.55 10.94
C GLY A 9 -11.50 -3.80 10.94
N PHE A 10 -11.97 -4.90 10.37
CA PHE A 10 -11.17 -6.13 10.24
C PHE A 10 -9.97 -5.96 9.33
N MET A 11 -10.09 -5.20 8.24
CA MET A 11 -8.95 -4.89 7.36
C MET A 11 -7.88 -4.10 8.11
N GLY A 12 -8.27 -3.13 8.94
CA GLY A 12 -7.35 -2.39 9.80
C GLY A 12 -6.61 -3.30 10.78
N LEU A 13 -7.33 -4.20 11.46
CA LEU A 13 -6.73 -5.18 12.37
C LEU A 13 -5.73 -6.11 11.65
N THR A 14 -6.08 -6.61 10.47
CA THR A 14 -5.21 -7.47 9.67
C THR A 14 -3.96 -6.71 9.22
N SER A 15 -4.09 -5.46 8.79
CA SER A 15 -2.97 -4.62 8.38
C SER A 15 -1.99 -4.36 9.52
N VAL A 16 -2.50 -3.96 10.70
CA VAL A 16 -1.67 -3.72 11.88
C VAL A 16 -0.98 -5.00 12.33
N SER A 17 -1.71 -6.12 12.41
CA SER A 17 -1.14 -7.42 12.79
C SER A 17 -0.06 -7.87 11.81
N GLY A 18 -0.30 -7.78 10.50
CA GLY A 18 0.66 -8.14 9.46
C GLY A 18 1.94 -7.31 9.53
N ASN A 19 1.83 -5.99 9.69
CA ASN A 19 2.99 -5.11 9.86
C ASN A 19 3.78 -5.46 11.12
N THR A 20 3.11 -5.73 12.25
CA THR A 20 3.75 -6.08 13.51
C THR A 20 4.51 -7.40 13.41
N ILE A 21 3.88 -8.44 12.85
CA ILE A 21 4.51 -9.74 12.64
C ILE A 21 5.75 -9.60 11.75
N THR A 22 5.63 -8.85 10.67
CA THR A 22 6.71 -8.65 9.71
C THR A 22 7.90 -7.96 10.37
N ILE A 23 7.68 -6.91 11.15
CA ILE A 23 8.74 -6.20 11.89
C ILE A 23 9.43 -7.10 12.91
N ASP A 24 8.67 -7.99 13.57
CA ASP A 24 9.21 -8.89 14.60
C ASP A 24 10.08 -10.01 14.01
N VAL A 25 9.77 -10.47 12.81
CA VAL A 25 10.51 -11.55 12.13
C VAL A 25 11.76 -11.01 11.43
N ILE A 26 11.77 -9.76 10.98
CA ILE A 26 12.91 -9.18 10.26
C ILE A 26 14.02 -8.75 11.23
N PRO A 27 15.30 -9.16 10.98
CA PRO A 27 16.44 -8.70 11.77
C PRO A 27 16.55 -7.18 11.77
N SER A 28 16.90 -6.59 12.93
CA SER A 28 16.95 -5.13 13.11
C SER A 28 17.84 -4.40 12.09
N LYS A 29 18.94 -5.03 11.65
CA LYS A 29 19.89 -4.47 10.67
C LYS A 29 19.34 -4.38 9.24
N ARG A 30 18.26 -5.09 8.92
CA ARG A 30 17.68 -5.16 7.56
C ARG A 30 16.18 -4.88 7.56
N ARG A 31 15.70 -4.12 8.55
CA ARG A 31 14.25 -3.80 8.66
C ARG A 31 13.72 -2.99 7.50
N GLY A 32 14.50 -2.03 7.00
CA GLY A 32 14.10 -1.21 5.86
C GLY A 32 13.94 -2.04 4.59
N GLU A 33 14.92 -2.88 4.28
CA GLU A 33 14.87 -3.78 3.12
C GLU A 33 13.71 -4.78 3.25
N GLY A 34 13.57 -5.42 4.41
CA GLY A 34 12.50 -6.40 4.64
C GLY A 34 11.10 -5.80 4.57
N MET A 35 10.90 -4.61 5.14
CA MET A 35 9.64 -3.86 5.00
C MET A 35 9.40 -3.39 3.57
N GLY A 36 10.45 -3.11 2.80
CA GLY A 36 10.38 -2.85 1.37
C GLY A 36 9.79 -4.05 0.60
N PHE A 37 10.31 -5.26 0.84
CA PHE A 37 9.78 -6.50 0.24
C PHE A 37 8.33 -6.78 0.66
N TYR A 38 8.01 -6.62 1.95
CA TYR A 38 6.65 -6.78 2.43
C TYR A 38 5.68 -5.81 1.75
N GLY A 39 6.07 -4.54 1.64
CA GLY A 39 5.24 -3.55 0.95
C GLY A 39 5.14 -3.80 -0.57
N LEU A 40 6.14 -4.45 -1.18
CA LEU A 40 6.08 -4.84 -2.59
C LEU A 40 4.95 -5.83 -2.85
N THR A 41 4.74 -6.80 -1.96
CA THR A 41 3.64 -7.77 -2.10
C THR A 41 2.27 -7.09 -2.07
N ILE A 42 2.09 -6.09 -1.20
CA ILE A 42 0.85 -5.30 -1.12
C ILE A 42 0.61 -4.55 -2.43
N ASN A 43 1.65 -3.89 -2.97
CA ASN A 43 1.52 -3.14 -4.22
C ASN A 43 1.25 -4.04 -5.43
N LEU A 44 1.89 -5.20 -5.51
CA LEU A 44 1.60 -6.18 -6.55
C LEU A 44 0.13 -6.63 -6.49
N ALA A 45 -0.36 -6.91 -5.28
CA ALA A 45 -1.77 -7.27 -5.10
C ALA A 45 -2.71 -6.14 -5.54
N MET A 46 -2.43 -4.89 -5.15
CA MET A 46 -3.25 -3.72 -5.52
C MET A 46 -3.24 -3.43 -7.03
N SER A 47 -2.16 -3.75 -7.72
CA SER A 47 -2.03 -3.54 -9.17
C SER A 47 -2.64 -4.67 -9.98
N LEU A 48 -2.48 -5.92 -9.53
CA LEU A 48 -2.99 -7.10 -10.23
C LEU A 48 -4.48 -7.33 -9.99
N ALA A 49 -4.97 -7.01 -8.79
CA ALA A 49 -6.36 -7.27 -8.43
C ALA A 49 -7.39 -6.63 -9.37
N PRO A 50 -7.27 -5.35 -9.78
CA PRO A 50 -8.20 -4.76 -10.74
C PRO A 50 -8.16 -5.42 -12.12
N LEU A 51 -6.97 -5.80 -12.60
CA LEU A 51 -6.80 -6.47 -13.90
C LEU A 51 -7.47 -7.84 -13.91
N VAL A 52 -7.25 -8.62 -12.85
CA VAL A 52 -7.89 -9.94 -12.69
C VAL A 52 -9.40 -9.78 -12.53
N ALA A 53 -9.86 -8.79 -11.75
CA ALA A 53 -11.29 -8.56 -11.52
C ALA A 53 -12.03 -8.18 -12.80
N VAL A 54 -11.46 -7.28 -13.64
CA VAL A 54 -12.07 -6.91 -14.92
C VAL A 54 -12.10 -8.11 -15.86
N GLY A 55 -11.00 -8.84 -16.00
CA GLY A 55 -10.97 -10.02 -16.87
C GLY A 55 -11.93 -11.14 -16.44
N LEU A 56 -12.15 -11.32 -15.14
CA LEU A 56 -13.15 -12.25 -14.61
C LEU A 56 -14.58 -11.75 -14.86
N TYR A 57 -14.80 -10.46 -14.67
CA TYR A 57 -16.10 -9.85 -14.88
C TYR A 57 -16.58 -10.00 -16.33
N ASP A 58 -15.71 -9.68 -17.29
CA ASP A 58 -16.03 -9.72 -18.71
C ASP A 58 -16.32 -11.14 -19.21
N ARG A 59 -15.68 -12.17 -18.62
CA ARG A 59 -15.85 -13.57 -19.06
C ARG A 59 -16.92 -14.33 -18.31
N HIS A 60 -17.08 -14.10 -17.02
CA HIS A 60 -17.86 -14.96 -16.13
C HIS A 60 -18.85 -14.20 -15.24
N GLY A 61 -18.80 -12.87 -15.21
CA GLY A 61 -19.67 -12.02 -14.40
C GLY A 61 -19.25 -11.88 -12.94
N PHE A 62 -20.05 -11.13 -12.18
CA PHE A 62 -19.70 -10.64 -10.83
C PHE A 62 -19.55 -11.75 -9.78
N PHE A 63 -20.32 -12.82 -9.86
CA PHE A 63 -20.27 -13.92 -8.87
C PHE A 63 -18.92 -14.63 -8.84
N TRP A 64 -18.25 -14.73 -9.99
CA TRP A 64 -16.92 -15.32 -10.07
C TRP A 64 -15.84 -14.49 -9.36
N ILE A 65 -15.97 -13.16 -9.39
CA ILE A 65 -15.08 -12.28 -8.64
C ILE A 65 -15.17 -12.57 -7.14
N ILE A 66 -16.42 -12.70 -6.63
CA ILE A 66 -16.65 -13.02 -5.21
C ILE A 66 -16.09 -14.40 -4.87
N GLY A 67 -16.34 -15.40 -5.73
CA GLY A 67 -15.85 -16.77 -5.54
C GLY A 67 -14.32 -16.84 -5.45
N VAL A 68 -13.63 -16.20 -6.38
CA VAL A 68 -12.16 -16.12 -6.39
C VAL A 68 -11.63 -15.34 -5.18
N ALA A 69 -12.25 -14.22 -4.83
CA ALA A 69 -11.86 -13.45 -3.64
C ALA A 69 -12.01 -14.27 -2.36
N LEU A 70 -13.10 -15.02 -2.23
CA LEU A 70 -13.32 -15.92 -1.09
C LEU A 70 -12.28 -17.05 -1.05
N ALA A 71 -12.00 -17.68 -2.19
CA ALA A 71 -10.99 -18.74 -2.28
C ALA A 71 -9.60 -18.22 -1.85
N ILE A 72 -9.18 -17.04 -2.33
CA ILE A 72 -7.93 -16.40 -1.94
C ILE A 72 -7.92 -16.08 -0.43
N ALA A 73 -9.04 -15.60 0.12
CA ALA A 73 -9.15 -15.33 1.55
C ALA A 73 -9.01 -16.61 2.39
N LEU A 74 -9.61 -17.72 1.98
CA LEU A 74 -9.48 -19.02 2.66
C LEU A 74 -8.04 -19.55 2.61
N VAL A 75 -7.35 -19.42 1.48
CA VAL A 75 -5.91 -19.74 1.38
C VAL A 75 -5.10 -18.84 2.31
N GLY A 76 -5.44 -17.53 2.39
CA GLY A 76 -4.83 -16.59 3.34
C GLY A 76 -4.99 -17.05 4.79
N ILE A 77 -6.19 -17.44 5.21
CA ILE A 77 -6.45 -17.98 6.55
C ILE A 77 -5.61 -19.24 6.81
N GLY A 78 -5.56 -20.17 5.87
CA GLY A 78 -4.74 -21.37 5.98
C GLY A 78 -3.25 -21.07 6.14
N SER A 79 -2.74 -20.05 5.44
CA SER A 79 -1.34 -19.65 5.51
C SER A 79 -0.92 -19.08 6.87
N VAL A 80 -1.86 -18.49 7.63
CA VAL A 80 -1.58 -17.98 8.98
C VAL A 80 -1.14 -19.12 9.92
N GLY A 81 -1.68 -20.33 9.75
CA GLY A 81 -1.27 -21.51 10.52
C GLY A 81 0.18 -21.94 10.29
N LEU A 82 0.81 -21.52 9.19
CA LEU A 82 2.20 -21.82 8.87
C LEU A 82 3.20 -20.83 9.51
N ILE A 83 2.71 -19.72 10.05
CA ILE A 83 3.56 -18.68 10.66
C ILE A 83 4.03 -19.17 12.02
N ARG A 84 5.33 -19.44 12.13
CA ARG A 84 5.97 -19.75 13.41
C ARG A 84 6.30 -18.45 14.16
N TYR A 85 5.54 -18.17 15.20
CA TYR A 85 5.74 -17.00 16.05
C TYR A 85 6.95 -17.20 16.97
N PRO A 86 7.92 -16.26 17.02
CA PRO A 86 8.91 -16.29 18.09
C PRO A 86 8.19 -16.09 19.43
N LYS A 87 8.51 -16.96 20.43
CA LYS A 87 7.94 -16.79 21.78
C LYS A 87 8.35 -15.44 22.32
N ARG A 88 7.40 -14.52 22.45
CA ARG A 88 7.61 -13.25 23.17
C ARG A 88 7.62 -13.51 24.68
N GLU A 89 8.62 -12.97 25.38
CA GLU A 89 8.55 -12.86 26.82
C GLU A 89 7.30 -12.07 27.22
N LYS A 90 6.59 -12.57 28.24
CA LYS A 90 5.41 -11.88 28.76
C LYS A 90 5.84 -10.59 29.43
N VAL A 91 5.74 -9.49 28.69
CA VAL A 91 5.97 -8.16 29.28
C VAL A 91 4.80 -7.86 30.23
N PRO A 92 5.05 -7.41 31.46
CA PRO A 92 4.00 -7.00 32.40
C PRO A 92 3.06 -6.01 31.71
N ARG A 93 1.76 -6.21 31.88
CA ARG A 93 0.76 -5.31 31.27
C ARG A 93 0.91 -3.94 31.92
N PRO A 94 1.33 -2.89 31.18
CA PRO A 94 1.42 -1.54 31.76
C PRO A 94 0.02 -1.05 32.12
N ALA A 95 -0.05 -0.15 33.11
CA ALA A 95 -1.30 0.47 33.56
C ALA A 95 -2.05 1.13 32.38
N PHE A 96 -3.37 1.22 32.51
CA PHE A 96 -4.23 1.85 31.51
C PHE A 96 -3.87 3.34 31.39
N SER A 97 -3.35 3.79 30.27
CA SER A 97 -3.06 5.19 29.98
C SER A 97 -3.63 5.58 28.61
N LEU A 98 -4.06 6.82 28.46
CA LEU A 98 -4.55 7.38 27.19
C LEU A 98 -3.47 7.36 26.11
N ASP A 99 -2.20 7.46 26.48
CA ASP A 99 -1.04 7.36 25.60
C ASP A 99 -0.93 5.99 24.87
N ARG A 100 -1.62 4.98 25.40
CA ARG A 100 -1.74 3.65 24.80
C ARG A 100 -2.68 3.61 23.59
N PHE A 101 -3.67 4.50 23.55
CA PHE A 101 -4.62 4.60 22.44
C PHE A 101 -4.15 5.60 21.38
N ILE A 102 -3.49 6.67 21.78
CA ILE A 102 -2.99 7.71 20.90
C ILE A 102 -1.53 7.95 21.24
N LEU A 103 -0.62 7.41 20.42
CA LEU A 103 0.81 7.66 20.58
C LEU A 103 1.11 9.12 20.19
N VAL A 104 1.03 10.04 21.16
CA VAL A 104 1.20 11.49 20.92
C VAL A 104 2.55 11.79 20.22
N LYS A 105 3.61 11.06 20.58
CA LYS A 105 4.92 11.18 19.92
C LYS A 105 4.92 10.76 18.45
N GLY A 106 3.98 9.91 18.04
CA GLY A 106 3.82 9.47 16.65
C GLY A 106 2.90 10.38 15.81
N LEU A 107 2.21 11.32 16.44
CA LEU A 107 1.22 12.17 15.76
C LEU A 107 1.80 12.99 14.59
N PRO A 108 2.99 13.62 14.69
CA PRO A 108 3.59 14.34 13.56
C PRO A 108 3.87 13.45 12.35
N ALA A 109 4.37 12.22 12.59
CA ALA A 109 4.61 11.26 11.52
C ALA A 109 3.30 10.75 10.90
N ALA A 110 2.27 10.50 11.72
CA ALA A 110 0.95 10.11 11.25
C ALA A 110 0.29 11.21 10.40
N LEU A 111 0.45 12.48 10.81
CA LEU A 111 -0.07 13.63 10.07
C LEU A 111 0.63 13.79 8.72
N ALA A 112 1.95 13.67 8.68
CA ALA A 112 2.73 13.69 7.44
C ALA A 112 2.28 12.56 6.49
N TYR A 113 2.08 11.35 7.02
CA TYR A 113 1.58 10.23 6.23
C TYR A 113 0.15 10.47 5.71
N LEU A 114 -0.73 11.05 6.53
CA LEU A 114 -2.10 11.40 6.13
C LEU A 114 -2.10 12.37 4.94
N LEU A 115 -1.26 13.40 4.98
CA LEU A 115 -1.13 14.39 3.89
C LEU A 115 -0.67 13.76 2.57
N VAL A 116 0.14 12.71 2.62
CA VAL A 116 0.55 11.92 1.44
C VAL A 116 -0.54 10.94 1.01
N ALA A 117 -1.26 10.35 1.97
CA ALA A 117 -2.27 9.33 1.67
C ALA A 117 -3.52 9.91 0.99
N ILE A 118 -3.86 11.18 1.27
CA ILE A 118 -5.01 11.84 0.63
C ILE A 118 -4.84 11.92 -0.90
N PRO A 119 -3.80 12.57 -1.47
CA PRO A 119 -3.61 12.61 -2.90
C PRO A 119 -3.41 11.23 -3.53
N TYR A 120 -2.77 10.31 -2.83
CA TYR A 120 -2.66 8.92 -3.29
C TYR A 120 -4.01 8.23 -3.41
N GLY A 121 -4.90 8.41 -2.43
CA GLY A 121 -6.27 7.88 -2.49
C GLY A 121 -7.11 8.50 -3.61
N MET A 122 -6.96 9.81 -3.83
CA MET A 122 -7.60 10.50 -4.97
C MET A 122 -7.12 9.93 -6.31
N LEU A 123 -5.82 9.73 -6.45
CA LEU A 123 -5.23 9.16 -7.66
C LEU A 123 -5.77 7.76 -7.93
N LEU A 124 -5.76 6.86 -6.94
CA LEU A 124 -6.28 5.50 -7.09
C LEU A 124 -7.76 5.47 -7.51
N SER A 125 -8.56 6.42 -7.01
CA SER A 125 -10.01 6.46 -7.26
C SER A 125 -10.35 7.07 -8.62
N PHE A 126 -9.61 8.08 -9.05
CA PHE A 126 -10.02 8.93 -10.18
C PHE A 126 -9.09 8.86 -11.39
N VAL A 127 -7.91 8.26 -11.30
CA VAL A 127 -6.95 8.24 -12.42
C VAL A 127 -7.50 7.63 -13.70
N VAL A 128 -8.31 6.56 -13.60
CA VAL A 128 -8.91 5.94 -14.78
C VAL A 128 -9.98 6.83 -15.40
N LEU A 129 -10.77 7.53 -14.58
CA LEU A 129 -11.77 8.49 -15.05
C LEU A 129 -11.08 9.66 -15.76
N TYR A 130 -10.05 10.22 -15.15
CA TYR A 130 -9.24 11.28 -15.76
C TYR A 130 -8.59 10.83 -17.06
N GLY A 131 -8.01 9.63 -17.10
CA GLY A 131 -7.44 9.08 -18.34
C GLY A 131 -8.45 8.93 -19.47
N LYS A 132 -9.72 8.62 -19.16
CA LYS A 132 -10.80 8.61 -20.15
C LYS A 132 -11.17 10.01 -20.63
N GLU A 133 -11.16 11.00 -19.74
CA GLU A 133 -11.47 12.39 -20.05
C GLU A 133 -10.43 13.02 -21.01
N ILE A 134 -9.17 12.69 -20.84
CA ILE A 134 -8.08 13.11 -21.74
C ILE A 134 -7.80 12.14 -22.89
N GLU A 135 -8.73 11.22 -23.16
CA GLU A 135 -8.72 10.27 -24.28
C GLU A 135 -7.46 9.37 -24.35
N VAL A 136 -6.89 9.00 -23.17
CA VAL A 136 -5.76 8.08 -23.10
C VAL A 136 -6.21 6.66 -23.46
N PRO A 137 -5.54 5.98 -24.41
CA PRO A 137 -5.83 4.59 -24.72
C PRO A 137 -5.54 3.68 -23.50
N ASN A 138 -6.53 2.90 -23.09
CA ASN A 138 -6.39 1.93 -22.00
C ASN A 138 -5.79 2.52 -20.70
N PRO A 139 -6.46 3.49 -20.04
CA PRO A 139 -5.92 4.18 -18.87
C PRO A 139 -5.64 3.25 -17.68
N GLY A 140 -6.18 2.03 -17.68
CA GLY A 140 -5.88 0.99 -16.69
C GLY A 140 -4.40 0.57 -16.65
N TYR A 141 -3.64 0.74 -17.72
CA TYR A 141 -2.20 0.48 -17.72
C TYR A 141 -1.40 1.39 -16.79
N PHE A 142 -1.99 2.51 -16.36
CA PHE A 142 -1.43 3.35 -15.30
C PHE A 142 -1.05 2.53 -14.05
N PHE A 143 -1.88 1.59 -13.64
CA PHE A 143 -1.61 0.75 -12.47
C PHE A 143 -0.41 -0.18 -12.65
N ILE A 144 -0.13 -0.60 -13.89
CA ILE A 144 1.07 -1.40 -14.19
C ILE A 144 2.33 -0.55 -14.07
N CYS A 145 2.32 0.66 -14.67
CA CYS A 145 3.43 1.60 -14.54
C CYS A 145 3.68 1.97 -13.07
N MET A 146 2.60 2.27 -12.32
CA MET A 146 2.67 2.55 -10.90
C MET A 146 3.24 1.38 -10.09
N ALA A 147 2.87 0.13 -10.42
CA ALA A 147 3.44 -1.04 -9.76
C ALA A 147 4.95 -1.15 -9.96
N ILE A 148 5.42 -0.88 -11.17
CA ILE A 148 6.86 -0.88 -11.51
C ILE A 148 7.56 0.24 -10.74
N GLY A 149 7.03 1.47 -10.77
CA GLY A 149 7.60 2.62 -10.07
C GLY A 149 7.68 2.41 -8.56
N VAL A 150 6.58 2.03 -7.92
CA VAL A 150 6.55 1.75 -6.49
C VAL A 150 7.44 0.55 -6.13
N GLY A 151 7.48 -0.48 -6.98
CA GLY A 151 8.34 -1.65 -6.79
C GLY A 151 9.81 -1.28 -6.77
N THR A 152 10.29 -0.54 -7.77
CA THR A 152 11.67 -0.09 -7.87
C THR A 152 12.03 0.88 -6.74
N ALA A 153 11.16 1.85 -6.43
CA ALA A 153 11.36 2.78 -5.33
C ALA A 153 11.50 2.06 -3.98
N ARG A 154 10.70 1.02 -3.69
CA ARG A 154 10.79 0.26 -2.44
C ARG A 154 12.09 -0.51 -2.29
N LEU A 155 12.60 -1.11 -3.37
CA LEU A 155 13.86 -1.84 -3.34
C LEU A 155 15.04 -0.91 -3.07
N ILE A 156 15.02 0.30 -3.63
CA ILE A 156 16.07 1.30 -3.45
C ILE A 156 15.95 1.96 -2.07
N SER A 157 14.75 2.44 -1.71
CA SER A 157 14.52 3.18 -0.46
C SER A 157 14.76 2.31 0.77
N GLY A 158 14.40 1.02 0.74
CA GLY A 158 14.63 0.11 1.85
C GLY A 158 16.09 0.05 2.27
N ARG A 159 17.00 -0.10 1.29
CA ARG A 159 18.45 -0.11 1.52
C ARG A 159 18.98 1.24 2.03
N LEU A 160 18.50 2.34 1.47
CA LEU A 160 18.90 3.69 1.89
C LEU A 160 18.48 3.98 3.34
N VAL A 161 17.30 3.53 3.75
CA VAL A 161 16.80 3.66 5.12
C VAL A 161 17.66 2.86 6.08
N ASP A 162 18.07 1.62 5.75
CA ASP A 162 18.95 0.80 6.58
C ASP A 162 20.34 1.41 6.75
N HIS A 163 20.79 2.25 5.80
CA HIS A 163 22.02 3.04 5.91
C HIS A 163 21.83 4.40 6.62
N GLY A 164 20.72 4.60 7.31
CA GLY A 164 20.43 5.80 8.09
C GLY A 164 20.02 7.04 7.28
N LYS A 165 19.77 6.92 5.97
CA LYS A 165 19.42 8.04 5.07
C LYS A 165 17.90 8.30 4.99
N ILE A 166 17.16 8.03 6.07
CA ILE A 166 15.70 8.14 6.11
C ILE A 166 15.21 9.55 5.76
N HIS A 167 15.87 10.60 6.24
CA HIS A 167 15.48 11.98 5.95
C HIS A 167 15.64 12.33 4.47
N VAL A 168 16.74 11.86 3.84
CA VAL A 168 16.95 12.10 2.39
C VAL A 168 15.88 11.40 1.58
N VAL A 169 15.58 10.15 1.89
CA VAL A 169 14.52 9.39 1.21
C VAL A 169 13.18 10.10 1.35
N SER A 170 12.83 10.57 2.55
CA SER A 170 11.57 11.27 2.80
C SER A 170 11.46 12.58 2.01
N ILE A 171 12.52 13.38 2.00
CA ILE A 171 12.51 14.67 1.27
C ILE A 171 12.40 14.42 -0.24
N VAL A 172 13.23 13.52 -0.78
CA VAL A 172 13.20 13.18 -2.21
C VAL A 172 11.83 12.67 -2.62
N SER A 173 11.22 11.77 -1.82
CA SER A 173 9.88 11.23 -2.11
C SER A 173 8.80 12.31 -2.12
N LEU A 174 8.80 13.24 -1.15
CA LEU A 174 7.82 14.31 -1.08
C LEU A 174 7.98 15.31 -2.23
N VAL A 175 9.22 15.68 -2.58
CA VAL A 175 9.51 16.57 -3.72
C VAL A 175 9.09 15.90 -5.04
N SER A 176 9.44 14.63 -5.24
CA SER A 176 9.04 13.88 -6.43
C SER A 176 7.52 13.80 -6.56
N LEU A 177 6.82 13.55 -5.45
CA LEU A 177 5.36 13.50 -5.40
C LEU A 177 4.76 14.87 -5.82
N ALA A 178 5.25 15.96 -5.26
CA ALA A 178 4.78 17.30 -5.59
C ALA A 178 5.01 17.66 -7.07
N ILE A 179 6.18 17.31 -7.60
CA ILE A 179 6.50 17.50 -9.02
C ILE A 179 5.56 16.67 -9.90
N SER A 180 5.40 15.38 -9.61
CA SER A 180 4.54 14.48 -10.39
C SER A 180 3.09 14.99 -10.43
N PHE A 181 2.53 15.40 -9.30
CA PHE A 181 1.18 15.97 -9.28
C PHE A 181 1.07 17.28 -10.03
N SER A 182 2.09 18.15 -9.95
CA SER A 182 2.10 19.42 -10.71
C SER A 182 2.15 19.18 -12.22
N VAL A 183 2.99 18.24 -12.66
CA VAL A 183 3.07 17.85 -14.07
C VAL A 183 1.78 17.18 -14.53
N PHE A 184 1.20 16.31 -13.72
CA PHE A 184 -0.05 15.62 -14.01
C PHE A 184 -1.23 16.59 -14.18
N ALA A 185 -1.24 17.69 -13.42
CA ALA A 185 -2.28 18.72 -13.50
C ALA A 185 -2.14 19.65 -14.73
N THR A 186 -0.94 19.78 -15.30
CA THR A 186 -0.67 20.76 -16.37
C THR A 186 -0.52 20.16 -17.76
N VAL A 187 -0.19 18.88 -17.86
CA VAL A 187 0.13 18.23 -19.13
C VAL A 187 -0.85 17.08 -19.43
N HIS A 188 -1.61 17.22 -20.50
CA HIS A 188 -2.67 16.27 -20.91
C HIS A 188 -2.22 15.35 -22.04
N THR A 189 -1.00 14.79 -21.96
CA THR A 189 -0.47 13.89 -22.97
C THR A 189 -0.40 12.47 -22.44
N SER A 190 -0.76 11.46 -23.25
CA SER A 190 -0.72 10.06 -22.86
C SER A 190 0.66 9.61 -22.32
N PHE A 191 1.76 10.10 -22.90
CA PHE A 191 3.10 9.79 -22.42
C PHE A 191 3.32 10.28 -21.00
N VAL A 192 2.94 11.54 -20.70
CA VAL A 192 3.10 12.13 -19.36
C VAL A 192 2.18 11.44 -18.36
N PHE A 193 0.97 11.06 -18.77
CA PHE A 193 0.05 10.30 -17.94
C PHE A 193 0.69 9.01 -17.40
N PHE A 194 1.37 8.23 -18.24
CA PHE A 194 2.06 7.02 -17.79
C PHE A 194 3.40 7.30 -17.11
N ALA A 195 4.13 8.33 -17.51
CA ALA A 195 5.38 8.71 -16.88
C ALA A 195 5.20 9.18 -15.43
N CYS A 196 4.11 9.88 -15.11
CA CYS A 196 3.78 10.29 -13.75
C CYS A 196 3.36 9.13 -12.84
N ALA A 197 3.12 7.94 -13.39
CA ALA A 197 2.84 6.73 -12.62
C ALA A 197 4.11 6.06 -12.09
N LEU A 198 5.28 6.33 -12.69
CA LEU A 198 6.58 5.77 -12.32
C LEU A 198 7.24 6.55 -11.19
#